data_4594fc58fed10432e465c577fc8b9b21
#
_entry.id   4594fc58fed10432e465c577fc8b9b21
#
_cell.length_a   1.000
_cell.length_b   1.000
_cell.length_c   1.000
_cell.angle_alpha   90.00
_cell.angle_beta   90.00
_cell.angle_gamma   90.00
#
_symmetry.space_group_name_H-M   'P 1'
#
loop_
_entity.id
_entity.type
_entity.pdbx_description
1 polymer ?
#
loop_
_entity_poly.entity_id
_entity_poly.type
_entity_poly.pdbx_seq_one_letter_code
_entity_poly.pdbx_strand_id
1 'polypeptide(L)'
;MAVLLRRHAWAVGFSGLVAIGCSPSTHNGGRVRGEGHGPPSPVANGGAPDPSGFYRQIGMIAQSGSFPFVGQLRYLAGSSADSTLSLVTLSFANRSLTFTGDAGAQRAAYTVTLDVTQGTTTVRHVETHKQIRVASFHETQREDESVIFQQFLSLAPGAYSLSVSVRDDGGGNANVQQMSVTIPRLGPHTLSTPISVYQVKPRVRLDTVPALIANPRSTIVLGRDTLAGLYVEGYGLSTSARVDVAVLNDAHVVILRDTVNLVRQGDLSSALLDFPVASIGVGPVTVIASLASATDSVQAPLFLSFGDEFGITSFDELLSYLRYFVSPQRVQLLRDTPPDQRAAVWAAFWKQTDPNPSTLENEALRDYFKRIATANTRYREEGLAGWLTDRGKVYVTLGEPDQAGQQFGTNTTARGRAEIWVYTQYNLRLIFINQSGIAHPRLSSSSQADFDKLVRRLQSQ
;
A
#
# COMPACT_ATOMS: atom_id res chain seq x y z
N MET A 1 50.44 19.41 -4.05
CA MET A 1 49.96 20.69 -4.67
C MET A 1 48.50 20.82 -4.33
N ALA A 2 48.20 21.67 -3.34
CA ALA A 2 46.87 21.83 -2.74
C ALA A 2 46.05 22.84 -3.55
N VAL A 3 44.77 22.55 -3.83
CA VAL A 3 43.82 23.53 -4.35
C VAL A 3 42.63 23.61 -3.42
N LEU A 4 42.43 24.81 -2.88
CA LEU A 4 41.41 25.20 -1.92
C LEU A 4 39.97 25.14 -2.52
N LEU A 5 39.04 24.55 -1.79
CA LEU A 5 37.62 24.71 -1.96
C LEU A 5 37.14 26.03 -1.34
N ARG A 6 36.56 26.92 -2.15
CA ARG A 6 35.81 28.09 -1.69
C ARG A 6 34.34 27.72 -1.50
N ARG A 7 33.87 27.83 -0.25
CA ARG A 7 32.45 27.84 0.13
C ARG A 7 31.82 29.19 -0.24
N HIS A 8 30.68 29.17 -0.94
CA HIS A 8 29.82 30.36 -1.03
C HIS A 8 28.52 30.03 -0.27
N ALA A 9 28.35 30.75 0.82
CA ALA A 9 27.09 30.82 1.55
C ALA A 9 26.22 31.91 0.93
N TRP A 10 24.97 31.60 0.62
CA TRP A 10 23.96 32.59 0.26
C TRP A 10 22.94 32.66 1.39
N ALA A 11 22.95 33.79 2.11
CA ALA A 11 21.90 34.19 3.03
C ALA A 11 20.88 35.02 2.27
N VAL A 12 19.61 34.61 2.29
CA VAL A 12 18.49 35.45 1.83
C VAL A 12 17.69 35.85 3.07
N GLY A 13 17.76 37.15 3.38
CA GLY A 13 16.95 37.78 4.42
C GLY A 13 15.54 38.06 3.90
N PHE A 14 14.55 37.73 4.71
CA PHE A 14 13.19 38.20 4.53
C PHE A 14 12.86 39.25 5.60
N SER A 15 12.66 40.49 5.17
CA SER A 15 12.02 41.56 5.94
C SER A 15 10.61 41.73 5.42
N GLY A 16 9.63 41.66 6.28
CA GLY A 16 8.25 41.94 5.97
C GLY A 16 7.49 42.50 7.17
N LEU A 17 7.00 43.68 7.02
CA LEU A 17 6.44 44.61 8.00
C LEU A 17 5.07 44.18 8.57
N VAL A 18 4.92 44.56 9.82
CA VAL A 18 3.78 44.54 10.72
C VAL A 18 2.72 45.58 10.32
N ALA A 19 1.45 45.28 10.49
CA ALA A 19 0.40 46.24 10.70
C ALA A 19 -0.47 45.84 11.90
N ILE A 20 -0.54 46.76 12.82
CA ILE A 20 -1.20 46.75 14.12
C ILE A 20 -2.67 47.14 13.96
N GLY A 21 -3.55 46.43 14.68
CA GLY A 21 -4.93 46.85 14.88
C GLY A 21 -5.43 46.37 16.25
N CYS A 22 -5.38 47.24 17.25
CA CYS A 22 -5.99 47.02 18.57
C CYS A 22 -7.45 47.41 18.60
N SER A 23 -8.31 46.69 19.31
CA SER A 23 -9.06 47.21 20.46
C SER A 23 -9.93 46.15 21.14
N PRO A 24 -10.28 46.32 22.43
CA PRO A 24 -10.60 45.21 23.33
C PRO A 24 -12.08 45.10 23.69
N SER A 25 -12.51 43.94 24.15
CA SER A 25 -13.62 43.83 25.09
C SER A 25 -13.47 42.64 26.01
N THR A 26 -13.57 42.92 27.26
CA THR A 26 -13.60 42.06 28.43
C THR A 26 -14.81 41.14 28.48
N HIS A 27 -14.70 39.88 28.89
CA HIS A 27 -15.27 39.32 30.11
C HIS A 27 -15.12 37.77 30.24
N ASN A 28 -14.69 37.43 31.46
CA ASN A 28 -14.96 36.23 32.27
C ASN A 28 -14.49 34.83 31.86
N GLY A 29 -13.69 34.37 32.72
CA GLY A 29 -13.25 33.17 33.30
C GLY A 29 -13.88 31.81 32.89
N GLY A 30 -13.03 30.92 32.41
CA GLY A 30 -13.26 29.51 32.34
C GLY A 30 -11.95 28.85 31.92
N ARG A 31 -11.24 28.25 32.89
CA ARG A 31 -10.07 27.40 32.58
C ARG A 31 -10.51 26.23 31.71
N VAL A 32 -10.17 26.26 30.44
CA VAL A 32 -10.18 25.09 29.56
C VAL A 32 -8.73 24.72 29.32
N ARG A 33 -8.36 23.54 29.77
CA ARG A 33 -7.10 22.88 29.42
C ARG A 33 -6.98 22.83 27.90
N GLY A 34 -5.91 23.39 27.37
CA GLY A 34 -5.54 23.25 25.96
C GLY A 34 -5.17 21.80 25.65
N GLU A 35 -6.05 21.11 24.97
CA GLU A 35 -5.71 19.87 24.26
C GLU A 35 -5.03 20.26 22.95
N GLY A 36 -3.74 19.92 22.87
CA GLY A 36 -2.99 20.03 21.62
C GLY A 36 -3.61 19.10 20.56
N HIS A 37 -4.16 19.69 19.52
CA HIS A 37 -4.57 18.94 18.33
C HIS A 37 -3.31 18.57 17.56
N GLY A 38 -2.74 17.39 17.88
CA GLY A 38 -1.92 16.64 16.94
C GLY A 38 -2.81 16.15 15.78
N PRO A 39 -2.24 15.88 14.59
CA PRO A 39 -3.00 15.30 13.49
C PRO A 39 -3.69 14.02 13.98
N PRO A 40 -4.95 13.75 13.57
CA PRO A 40 -5.70 12.60 14.06
C PRO A 40 -4.96 11.33 13.67
N SER A 41 -4.55 10.56 14.68
CA SER A 41 -4.01 9.23 14.46
C SER A 41 -5.07 8.36 13.76
N PRO A 42 -4.76 7.64 12.68
CA PRO A 42 -5.73 6.84 11.91
C PRO A 42 -6.27 5.59 12.64
N VAL A 43 -6.07 5.48 13.95
CA VAL A 43 -6.40 4.28 14.75
C VAL A 43 -7.77 4.35 15.43
N ALA A 44 -8.64 5.30 15.09
CA ALA A 44 -9.89 5.52 15.83
C ALA A 44 -11.12 4.70 15.35
N ASN A 45 -11.03 3.93 14.27
CA ASN A 45 -12.13 3.05 13.84
C ASN A 45 -11.65 1.60 13.78
N GLY A 46 -12.05 0.78 14.76
CA GLY A 46 -11.64 -0.61 14.97
C GLY A 46 -12.03 -1.63 13.90
N GLY A 47 -12.05 -1.26 12.63
CA GLY A 47 -12.07 -2.18 11.49
C GLY A 47 -10.64 -2.55 11.06
N ALA A 48 -10.45 -3.63 10.31
CA ALA A 48 -9.21 -3.82 9.57
C ALA A 48 -8.94 -2.53 8.78
N PRO A 49 -7.71 -2.01 8.78
CA PRO A 49 -7.41 -0.76 8.09
C PRO A 49 -7.82 -0.89 6.63
N ASP A 50 -8.75 -0.03 6.19
CA ASP A 50 -9.13 0.09 4.78
C ASP A 50 -8.20 1.11 4.13
N PRO A 51 -7.19 0.69 3.37
CA PRO A 51 -6.24 1.59 2.76
C PRO A 51 -6.83 2.39 1.60
N SER A 52 -8.07 2.12 1.18
CA SER A 52 -8.68 2.77 0.03
C SER A 52 -8.81 4.29 0.20
N GLY A 53 -9.07 4.75 1.41
CA GLY A 53 -9.08 6.18 1.75
C GLY A 53 -7.73 6.84 1.50
N PHE A 54 -6.65 6.22 1.97
CA PHE A 54 -5.28 6.68 1.74
C PHE A 54 -4.92 6.66 0.25
N TYR A 55 -5.21 5.57 -0.46
CA TYR A 55 -4.94 5.47 -1.90
C TYR A 55 -5.65 6.57 -2.70
N ARG A 56 -6.91 6.88 -2.37
CA ARG A 56 -7.63 8.00 -3.01
C ARG A 56 -7.00 9.36 -2.70
N GLN A 57 -6.54 9.56 -1.47
CA GLN A 57 -5.90 10.82 -1.06
C GLN A 57 -4.62 11.10 -1.85
N ILE A 58 -3.86 10.08 -2.24
CA ILE A 58 -2.65 10.22 -3.07
C ILE A 58 -2.94 10.09 -4.58
N GLY A 59 -4.22 10.19 -4.99
CA GLY A 59 -4.62 10.22 -6.40
C GLY A 59 -4.71 8.85 -7.09
N MET A 60 -4.75 7.76 -6.34
CA MET A 60 -4.99 6.43 -6.89
C MET A 60 -6.49 6.15 -7.03
N ILE A 61 -6.82 5.21 -7.89
CA ILE A 61 -8.15 4.63 -8.01
C ILE A 61 -8.28 3.55 -6.94
N ALA A 62 -9.23 3.68 -5.98
CA ALA A 62 -9.39 2.66 -4.96
C ALA A 62 -10.81 2.65 -4.37
N GLN A 63 -11.38 1.46 -4.26
CA GLN A 63 -12.66 1.23 -3.61
C GLN A 63 -12.61 0.00 -2.72
N SER A 64 -13.32 0.09 -1.60
CA SER A 64 -13.59 -1.02 -0.68
C SER A 64 -15.06 -1.44 -0.77
N GLY A 65 -15.48 -2.44 0.00
CA GLY A 65 -16.87 -2.89 0.06
C GLY A 65 -17.16 -4.11 -0.79
N SER A 66 -18.28 -4.12 -1.53
CA SER A 66 -18.80 -5.32 -2.22
C SER A 66 -17.89 -5.87 -3.32
N PHE A 67 -17.17 -4.99 -3.99
CA PHE A 67 -16.15 -5.34 -4.99
C PHE A 67 -14.92 -4.43 -4.83
N PRO A 68 -13.96 -4.79 -3.97
CA PRO A 68 -12.78 -3.97 -3.75
C PRO A 68 -11.82 -4.02 -4.94
N PHE A 69 -11.31 -2.86 -5.33
CA PHE A 69 -10.28 -2.72 -6.36
C PHE A 69 -9.34 -1.56 -6.07
N VAL A 70 -8.12 -1.66 -6.61
CA VAL A 70 -7.09 -0.60 -6.56
C VAL A 70 -6.52 -0.41 -7.95
N GLY A 71 -6.15 0.81 -8.30
CA GLY A 71 -5.60 1.10 -9.61
C GLY A 71 -4.97 2.47 -9.72
N GLN A 72 -4.57 2.81 -10.93
CA GLN A 72 -3.87 4.06 -11.23
C GLN A 72 -4.28 4.60 -12.58
N LEU A 73 -4.15 5.92 -12.72
CA LEU A 73 -4.19 6.62 -13.99
C LEU A 73 -2.80 7.19 -14.26
N ARG A 74 -2.22 6.86 -15.42
CA ARG A 74 -0.88 7.29 -15.83
C ARG A 74 -0.93 7.85 -17.25
N TYR A 75 0.01 8.72 -17.58
CA TYR A 75 -0.02 9.51 -18.81
C TYR A 75 1.25 9.34 -19.62
N LEU A 76 1.07 9.08 -20.90
CA LEU A 76 2.10 9.03 -21.95
C LEU A 76 1.72 10.01 -23.07
N ALA A 77 2.68 10.51 -23.85
CA ALA A 77 2.35 11.33 -24.98
C ALA A 77 1.55 10.53 -26.04
N GLY A 78 0.54 11.14 -26.61
CA GLY A 78 -0.19 10.61 -27.75
C GLY A 78 0.53 10.83 -29.08
N SER A 79 -0.16 10.50 -30.16
CA SER A 79 0.36 10.67 -31.55
C SER A 79 0.44 12.11 -32.01
N SER A 80 -0.19 13.04 -31.30
CA SER A 80 -0.16 14.48 -31.57
C SER A 80 -0.02 15.31 -30.30
N ALA A 81 0.36 16.56 -30.41
CA ALA A 81 0.50 17.49 -29.31
C ALA A 81 -0.82 17.73 -28.53
N ASP A 82 -1.96 17.49 -29.17
CA ASP A 82 -3.29 17.64 -28.58
C ASP A 82 -3.89 16.30 -28.12
N SER A 83 -3.06 15.27 -27.97
CA SER A 83 -3.47 13.93 -27.55
C SER A 83 -2.53 13.41 -26.47
N THR A 84 -3.10 12.97 -25.35
CA THR A 84 -2.41 12.25 -24.29
C THR A 84 -2.96 10.85 -24.18
N LEU A 85 -2.07 9.88 -24.19
CA LEU A 85 -2.39 8.47 -24.01
C LEU A 85 -2.50 8.19 -22.50
N SER A 86 -3.72 8.05 -22.01
CA SER A 86 -4.02 7.81 -20.59
C SER A 86 -4.17 6.32 -20.37
N LEU A 87 -3.37 5.75 -19.47
CA LEU A 87 -3.43 4.35 -19.08
C LEU A 87 -4.20 4.23 -17.75
N VAL A 88 -5.37 3.60 -17.81
CA VAL A 88 -6.12 3.17 -16.62
C VAL A 88 -5.71 1.73 -16.31
N THR A 89 -5.27 1.49 -15.07
CA THR A 89 -4.95 0.15 -14.58
C THR A 89 -5.75 -0.14 -13.33
N LEU A 90 -6.23 -1.38 -13.19
CA LEU A 90 -6.96 -1.85 -12.01
C LEU A 90 -6.44 -3.22 -11.59
N SER A 91 -6.51 -3.50 -10.31
CA SER A 91 -6.23 -4.78 -9.72
C SER A 91 -7.29 -5.14 -8.70
N PHE A 92 -7.70 -6.40 -8.69
CA PHE A 92 -8.60 -6.98 -7.70
C PHE A 92 -8.33 -8.47 -7.50
N ALA A 93 -8.80 -9.00 -6.39
CA ALA A 93 -8.56 -10.39 -6.01
C ALA A 93 -9.57 -11.34 -6.70
N ASN A 94 -9.15 -12.57 -6.97
CA ASN A 94 -10.03 -13.62 -7.52
C ASN A 94 -11.27 -13.85 -6.64
N ARG A 95 -11.11 -13.79 -5.30
CA ARG A 95 -12.25 -13.98 -4.38
C ARG A 95 -13.39 -12.95 -4.54
N SER A 96 -13.13 -11.84 -5.21
CA SER A 96 -14.16 -10.83 -5.51
C SER A 96 -15.08 -11.25 -6.64
N LEU A 97 -14.77 -12.35 -7.34
CA LEU A 97 -15.48 -12.87 -8.48
C LEU A 97 -16.24 -14.15 -8.15
N THR A 98 -17.38 -14.33 -8.78
CA THR A 98 -18.18 -15.55 -8.70
C THR A 98 -17.70 -16.53 -9.76
N PHE A 99 -16.99 -17.57 -9.31
CA PHE A 99 -16.52 -18.64 -10.18
C PHE A 99 -17.56 -19.75 -10.30
N THR A 100 -17.67 -20.28 -11.51
CA THR A 100 -18.47 -21.46 -11.84
C THR A 100 -17.64 -22.46 -12.63
N GLY A 101 -17.93 -23.76 -12.49
CA GLY A 101 -17.23 -24.82 -13.22
C GLY A 101 -16.95 -26.03 -12.35
N ASP A 102 -16.34 -27.04 -12.98
CA ASP A 102 -15.99 -28.32 -12.36
C ASP A 102 -14.54 -28.34 -11.85
N ALA A 103 -14.17 -29.39 -11.11
CA ALA A 103 -12.81 -29.60 -10.65
C ALA A 103 -11.83 -29.59 -11.84
N GLY A 104 -10.91 -28.58 -11.82
CA GLY A 104 -9.88 -28.37 -12.84
C GLY A 104 -10.15 -27.29 -13.89
N ALA A 105 -11.32 -26.61 -13.87
CA ALA A 105 -11.60 -25.48 -14.76
C ALA A 105 -12.67 -24.55 -14.20
N GLN A 106 -12.28 -23.68 -13.28
CA GLN A 106 -13.17 -22.64 -12.76
C GLN A 106 -13.11 -21.40 -13.66
N ARG A 107 -14.26 -20.80 -13.94
CA ARG A 107 -14.39 -19.61 -14.81
C ARG A 107 -15.20 -18.54 -14.11
N ALA A 108 -14.77 -17.30 -14.29
CA ALA A 108 -15.52 -16.10 -13.89
C ALA A 108 -15.49 -15.07 -15.02
N ALA A 109 -16.46 -14.18 -15.04
CA ALA A 109 -16.50 -13.07 -15.96
C ALA A 109 -16.71 -11.76 -15.20
N TYR A 110 -16.13 -10.69 -15.71
CA TYR A 110 -16.30 -9.36 -15.15
C TYR A 110 -16.37 -8.30 -16.25
N THR A 111 -17.00 -7.20 -15.91
CA THR A 111 -17.13 -6.02 -16.78
C THR A 111 -16.46 -4.83 -16.11
N VAL A 112 -15.62 -4.12 -16.87
CA VAL A 112 -15.09 -2.82 -16.50
C VAL A 112 -15.69 -1.77 -17.42
N THR A 113 -16.28 -0.73 -16.84
CA THR A 113 -16.81 0.44 -17.56
C THR A 113 -16.02 1.68 -17.15
N LEU A 114 -15.53 2.40 -18.16
CA LEU A 114 -14.81 3.67 -18.00
C LEU A 114 -15.59 4.77 -18.70
N ASP A 115 -16.07 5.75 -17.94
CA ASP A 115 -16.74 6.95 -18.46
C ASP A 115 -15.89 8.18 -18.16
N VAL A 116 -15.53 8.90 -19.22
CA VAL A 116 -14.82 10.17 -19.11
C VAL A 116 -15.77 11.28 -19.57
N THR A 117 -16.03 12.22 -18.68
CA THR A 117 -16.93 13.34 -18.93
C THR A 117 -16.23 14.69 -18.78
N GLN A 118 -16.64 15.65 -19.61
CA GLN A 118 -16.23 17.05 -19.49
C GLN A 118 -17.51 17.90 -19.27
N GLY A 119 -17.66 18.44 -18.08
CA GLY A 119 -18.94 18.99 -17.64
C GLY A 119 -20.03 17.90 -17.68
N THR A 120 -21.08 18.12 -18.47
CA THR A 120 -22.18 17.17 -18.66
C THR A 120 -22.02 16.26 -19.87
N THR A 121 -20.96 16.43 -20.66
CA THR A 121 -20.77 15.69 -21.91
C THR A 121 -19.87 14.50 -21.70
N THR A 122 -20.32 13.30 -22.08
CA THR A 122 -19.46 12.11 -22.15
C THR A 122 -18.56 12.19 -23.37
N VAL A 123 -17.26 12.33 -23.15
CA VAL A 123 -16.26 12.41 -24.23
C VAL A 123 -15.68 11.05 -24.60
N ARG A 124 -15.75 10.10 -23.66
CA ARG A 124 -15.30 8.72 -23.89
C ARG A 124 -16.10 7.77 -23.02
N HIS A 125 -16.59 6.70 -23.63
CA HIS A 125 -17.20 5.56 -22.96
C HIS A 125 -16.51 4.29 -23.44
N VAL A 126 -16.07 3.43 -22.52
CA VAL A 126 -15.48 2.13 -22.83
C VAL A 126 -16.05 1.11 -21.89
N GLU A 127 -16.66 0.07 -22.44
CA GLU A 127 -17.09 -1.11 -21.71
C GLU A 127 -16.30 -2.32 -22.19
N THR A 128 -15.73 -3.07 -21.25
CA THR A 128 -14.87 -4.21 -21.54
C THR A 128 -15.29 -5.41 -20.71
N HIS A 129 -15.71 -6.46 -21.39
CA HIS A 129 -16.00 -7.77 -20.79
C HIS A 129 -14.75 -8.66 -20.84
N LYS A 130 -14.43 -9.30 -19.74
CA LYS A 130 -13.30 -10.24 -19.63
C LYS A 130 -13.73 -11.52 -18.95
N GLN A 131 -13.11 -12.61 -19.36
CA GLN A 131 -13.26 -13.92 -18.72
C GLN A 131 -11.92 -14.33 -18.10
N ILE A 132 -11.99 -14.93 -16.94
CA ILE A 132 -10.86 -15.53 -16.22
C ILE A 132 -11.09 -17.01 -16.11
N ARG A 133 -10.02 -17.78 -16.24
CA ARG A 133 -10.00 -19.20 -16.00
C ARG A 133 -8.89 -19.53 -15.04
N VAL A 134 -9.21 -20.27 -14.00
CA VAL A 134 -8.24 -20.80 -13.03
C VAL A 134 -8.33 -22.30 -12.93
N ALA A 135 -7.21 -22.95 -12.57
CA ALA A 135 -7.09 -24.39 -12.62
C ALA A 135 -7.68 -25.11 -11.39
N SER A 136 -7.86 -24.38 -10.26
CA SER A 136 -8.31 -25.00 -9.03
C SER A 136 -9.26 -24.12 -8.24
N PHE A 137 -10.05 -24.74 -7.34
CA PHE A 137 -10.88 -24.01 -6.39
C PHE A 137 -10.03 -23.14 -5.45
N HIS A 138 -8.83 -23.58 -5.08
CA HIS A 138 -7.93 -22.80 -4.23
C HIS A 138 -7.56 -21.44 -4.86
N GLU A 139 -7.34 -21.41 -6.18
CA GLU A 139 -7.04 -20.17 -6.89
C GLU A 139 -8.23 -19.19 -6.91
N THR A 140 -9.47 -19.68 -6.84
CA THR A 140 -10.66 -18.80 -6.76
C THR A 140 -10.72 -18.01 -5.45
N GLN A 141 -10.10 -18.52 -4.39
CA GLN A 141 -10.10 -17.95 -3.06
C GLN A 141 -8.91 -17.02 -2.79
N ARG A 142 -8.08 -16.75 -3.80
CA ARG A 142 -6.91 -15.87 -3.64
C ARG A 142 -7.35 -14.44 -3.28
N GLU A 143 -6.70 -13.90 -2.26
CA GLU A 143 -6.92 -12.55 -1.71
C GLU A 143 -5.92 -11.53 -2.25
N ASP A 144 -4.78 -12.01 -2.75
CA ASP A 144 -3.73 -11.21 -3.37
C ASP A 144 -4.15 -10.65 -4.74
N GLU A 145 -3.29 -9.82 -5.34
CA GLU A 145 -3.47 -9.37 -6.71
C GLU A 145 -3.51 -10.55 -7.67
N SER A 146 -4.71 -10.86 -8.17
CA SER A 146 -4.91 -11.99 -9.08
C SER A 146 -5.33 -11.55 -10.46
N VAL A 147 -6.02 -10.43 -10.58
CA VAL A 147 -6.52 -9.87 -11.83
C VAL A 147 -5.94 -8.49 -12.05
N ILE A 148 -5.30 -8.32 -13.21
CA ILE A 148 -4.84 -7.03 -13.71
C ILE A 148 -5.67 -6.66 -14.93
N PHE A 149 -6.36 -5.53 -14.84
CA PHE A 149 -7.01 -4.88 -15.97
C PHE A 149 -6.22 -3.65 -16.37
N GLN A 150 -6.04 -3.44 -17.66
CA GLN A 150 -5.41 -2.24 -18.21
C GLN A 150 -6.05 -1.81 -19.51
N GLN A 151 -6.28 -0.49 -19.64
CA GLN A 151 -6.92 0.12 -20.81
C GLN A 151 -6.25 1.45 -21.14
N PHE A 152 -5.82 1.61 -22.39
CA PHE A 152 -5.36 2.87 -22.92
C PHE A 152 -6.52 3.68 -23.50
N LEU A 153 -6.56 4.97 -23.17
CA LEU A 153 -7.51 5.95 -23.67
C LEU A 153 -6.74 7.12 -24.28
N SER A 154 -7.04 7.49 -25.50
CA SER A 154 -6.52 8.74 -26.10
C SER A 154 -7.49 9.87 -25.76
N LEU A 155 -7.00 10.88 -25.02
CA LEU A 155 -7.79 12.02 -24.55
C LEU A 155 -7.05 13.32 -24.86
N ALA A 156 -7.79 14.39 -25.11
CA ALA A 156 -7.21 15.74 -25.22
C ALA A 156 -6.77 16.19 -23.81
N PRO A 157 -5.70 17.03 -23.70
CA PRO A 157 -5.35 17.66 -22.43
C PRO A 157 -6.50 18.52 -21.89
N GLY A 158 -6.76 18.44 -20.57
CA GLY A 158 -7.86 19.17 -19.94
C GLY A 158 -8.36 18.56 -18.64
N ALA A 159 -9.35 19.18 -18.04
CA ALA A 159 -10.00 18.70 -16.84
C ALA A 159 -11.22 17.85 -17.18
N TYR A 160 -11.33 16.69 -16.52
CA TYR A 160 -12.39 15.70 -16.74
C TYR A 160 -12.85 15.09 -15.41
N SER A 161 -14.01 14.45 -15.44
CA SER A 161 -14.42 13.47 -14.43
C SER A 161 -14.29 12.07 -15.03
N LEU A 162 -13.56 11.20 -14.32
CA LEU A 162 -13.42 9.78 -14.66
C LEU A 162 -14.28 8.97 -13.69
N SER A 163 -15.19 8.16 -14.25
CA SER A 163 -15.92 7.12 -13.52
C SER A 163 -15.37 5.76 -13.91
N VAL A 164 -14.99 4.98 -12.92
CA VAL A 164 -14.51 3.61 -13.06
C VAL A 164 -15.47 2.68 -12.35
N SER A 165 -16.12 1.80 -13.09
CA SER A 165 -17.00 0.76 -12.56
C SER A 165 -16.42 -0.62 -12.82
N VAL A 166 -16.46 -1.48 -11.81
CA VAL A 166 -16.10 -2.89 -11.93
C VAL A 166 -17.25 -3.74 -11.42
N ARG A 167 -17.70 -4.71 -12.20
CA ARG A 167 -18.81 -5.61 -11.88
C ARG A 167 -18.42 -7.06 -12.10
N ASP A 168 -18.77 -7.90 -11.13
CA ASP A 168 -18.78 -9.37 -11.27
C ASP A 168 -20.03 -9.79 -12.05
N ASP A 169 -19.86 -10.35 -13.24
CA ASP A 169 -20.99 -10.72 -14.11
C ASP A 169 -21.71 -11.99 -13.60
N GLY A 170 -21.04 -12.81 -12.77
CA GLY A 170 -21.63 -14.00 -12.19
C GLY A 170 -22.45 -13.76 -10.92
N GLY A 171 -21.95 -12.92 -10.02
CA GLY A 171 -22.57 -12.65 -8.70
C GLY A 171 -23.28 -11.31 -8.62
N GLY A 172 -23.13 -10.43 -9.62
CA GLY A 172 -23.74 -9.10 -9.65
C GLY A 172 -23.13 -8.07 -8.69
N ASN A 173 -22.11 -8.44 -7.90
CA ASN A 173 -21.40 -7.49 -7.06
C ASN A 173 -20.71 -6.45 -7.94
N ALA A 174 -20.84 -5.18 -7.57
CA ALA A 174 -20.22 -4.09 -8.32
C ALA A 174 -19.74 -2.99 -7.38
N ASN A 175 -18.80 -2.20 -7.88
CA ASN A 175 -18.39 -0.98 -7.22
C ASN A 175 -18.01 0.08 -8.24
N VAL A 176 -18.16 1.35 -7.87
CA VAL A 176 -17.91 2.50 -8.74
C VAL A 176 -17.08 3.53 -7.98
N GLN A 177 -16.07 4.08 -8.65
CA GLN A 177 -15.38 5.27 -8.18
C GLN A 177 -15.46 6.37 -9.23
N GLN A 178 -15.82 7.56 -8.78
CA GLN A 178 -15.73 8.78 -9.58
C GLN A 178 -14.65 9.70 -9.00
N MET A 179 -13.86 10.31 -9.90
CA MET A 179 -12.80 11.23 -9.50
C MET A 179 -12.58 12.32 -10.57
N SER A 180 -12.19 13.51 -10.10
CA SER A 180 -11.73 14.56 -11.01
C SER A 180 -10.28 14.29 -11.42
N VAL A 181 -9.99 14.41 -12.71
CA VAL A 181 -8.66 14.17 -13.27
C VAL A 181 -8.27 15.31 -14.20
N THR A 182 -6.99 15.65 -14.21
CA THR A 182 -6.41 16.59 -15.17
C THR A 182 -5.49 15.82 -16.09
N ILE A 183 -5.85 15.73 -17.36
CA ILE A 183 -5.03 15.12 -18.41
C ILE A 183 -3.96 16.14 -18.81
N PRO A 184 -2.66 15.86 -18.59
CA PRO A 184 -1.60 16.79 -18.91
C PRO A 184 -1.35 16.87 -20.42
N ARG A 185 -0.83 18.01 -20.88
CA ARG A 185 -0.21 18.11 -22.21
C ARG A 185 1.23 17.61 -22.11
N LEU A 186 1.57 16.59 -22.89
CA LEU A 186 2.93 16.05 -22.97
C LEU A 186 3.52 16.39 -24.33
N GLY A 187 4.57 17.18 -24.35
CA GLY A 187 5.23 17.68 -25.54
C GLY A 187 6.76 17.61 -25.46
N PRO A 188 7.47 18.31 -26.32
CA PRO A 188 8.93 18.36 -26.25
C PRO A 188 9.44 18.80 -24.89
N HIS A 189 10.55 18.20 -24.43
CA HIS A 189 11.20 18.44 -23.15
C HIS A 189 10.36 18.07 -21.91
N THR A 190 9.43 17.12 -22.06
CA THR A 190 8.66 16.58 -20.92
C THR A 190 8.92 15.10 -20.71
N LEU A 191 8.61 14.62 -19.49
CA LEU A 191 8.55 13.21 -19.13
C LEU A 191 7.11 12.74 -19.05
N SER A 192 6.87 11.46 -19.33
CA SER A 192 5.62 10.79 -18.94
C SER A 192 5.51 10.68 -17.43
N THR A 193 4.30 10.44 -16.90
CA THR A 193 4.21 9.97 -15.51
C THR A 193 4.88 8.59 -15.38
N PRO A 194 5.68 8.34 -14.33
CA PRO A 194 6.29 7.03 -14.13
C PRO A 194 5.22 5.96 -13.90
N ILE A 195 5.37 4.81 -14.54
CA ILE A 195 4.44 3.68 -14.49
C ILE A 195 5.13 2.53 -13.76
N SER A 196 4.61 2.12 -12.60
CA SER A 196 5.07 0.89 -11.96
C SER A 196 4.69 -0.31 -12.83
N VAL A 197 5.67 -1.16 -13.15
CA VAL A 197 5.51 -2.26 -14.10
C VAL A 197 6.12 -3.56 -13.59
N TYR A 198 5.48 -4.68 -13.91
CA TYR A 198 6.08 -6.02 -13.78
C TYR A 198 6.94 -6.35 -15.01
N GLN A 199 6.50 -5.89 -16.18
CA GLN A 199 7.21 -6.08 -17.44
C GLN A 199 6.93 -4.91 -18.36
N VAL A 200 7.92 -4.52 -19.17
CA VAL A 200 7.75 -3.52 -20.21
C VAL A 200 8.63 -3.81 -21.41
N LYS A 201 8.04 -3.64 -22.59
CA LYS A 201 8.75 -3.48 -23.88
C LYS A 201 8.42 -2.08 -24.37
N PRO A 202 9.40 -1.16 -24.37
CA PRO A 202 9.19 0.21 -24.80
C PRO A 202 8.63 0.28 -26.23
N ARG A 203 7.79 1.26 -26.49
CA ARG A 203 7.38 1.61 -27.84
C ARG A 203 8.45 2.47 -28.53
N VAL A 204 8.48 2.46 -29.83
CA VAL A 204 9.44 3.25 -30.65
C VAL A 204 8.76 4.41 -31.38
N ARG A 205 7.42 4.45 -31.44
CA ARG A 205 6.61 5.46 -32.13
C ARG A 205 5.50 5.97 -31.24
N LEU A 206 5.17 7.24 -31.34
CA LEU A 206 4.11 7.89 -30.55
C LEU A 206 2.70 7.42 -30.92
N ASP A 207 2.49 6.89 -32.12
CA ASP A 207 1.21 6.35 -32.61
C ASP A 207 0.93 4.90 -32.16
N THR A 208 1.85 4.29 -31.38
CA THR A 208 1.69 2.96 -30.81
C THR A 208 1.56 3.02 -29.29
N VAL A 209 1.15 1.92 -28.67
CA VAL A 209 1.14 1.75 -27.22
C VAL A 209 2.33 0.89 -26.79
N PRO A 210 2.94 1.14 -25.61
CA PRO A 210 3.96 0.24 -25.10
C PRO A 210 3.33 -1.11 -24.73
N ALA A 211 4.05 -2.20 -24.97
CA ALA A 211 3.66 -3.51 -24.48
C ALA A 211 4.16 -3.66 -23.02
N LEU A 212 3.26 -3.52 -22.06
CA LEU A 212 3.60 -3.58 -20.64
C LEU A 212 2.56 -4.37 -19.83
N ILE A 213 3.01 -4.90 -18.71
CA ILE A 213 2.16 -5.36 -17.62
C ILE A 213 2.39 -4.40 -16.46
N ALA A 214 1.41 -3.54 -16.22
CA ALA A 214 1.47 -2.58 -15.13
C ALA A 214 1.31 -3.26 -13.78
N ASN A 215 1.86 -2.64 -12.73
CA ASN A 215 1.57 -2.95 -11.34
C ASN A 215 0.56 -1.91 -10.82
N PRO A 216 -0.76 -2.19 -10.85
CA PRO A 216 -1.79 -1.21 -10.52
C PRO A 216 -1.75 -0.75 -9.06
N ARG A 217 -1.26 -1.59 -8.16
CA ARG A 217 -1.12 -1.28 -6.73
C ARG A 217 0.17 -0.53 -6.42
N SER A 218 1.14 -0.53 -7.33
CA SER A 218 2.53 -0.09 -7.06
C SER A 218 3.14 -0.78 -5.85
N THR A 219 2.69 -1.98 -5.51
CA THR A 219 3.19 -2.75 -4.37
C THR A 219 4.43 -3.54 -4.79
N ILE A 220 5.47 -3.42 -3.99
CA ILE A 220 6.71 -4.20 -4.08
C ILE A 220 6.72 -5.11 -2.86
N VAL A 221 6.78 -6.41 -3.08
CA VAL A 221 6.71 -7.39 -1.99
C VAL A 221 8.10 -7.74 -1.51
N LEU A 222 8.38 -7.37 -0.26
CA LEU A 222 9.64 -7.65 0.41
C LEU A 222 9.88 -9.17 0.48
N GLY A 223 11.09 -9.59 0.10
CA GLY A 223 11.47 -11.00 0.06
C GLY A 223 11.11 -11.72 -1.25
N ARG A 224 10.19 -11.19 -2.07
CA ARG A 224 9.88 -11.67 -3.41
C ARG A 224 10.57 -10.84 -4.49
N ASP A 225 10.41 -9.52 -4.38
CA ASP A 225 10.86 -8.57 -5.37
C ASP A 225 12.23 -8.00 -4.95
N THR A 226 13.21 -8.06 -5.82
CA THR A 226 14.58 -7.53 -5.57
C THR A 226 14.75 -6.10 -6.10
N LEU A 227 13.97 -5.75 -7.13
CA LEU A 227 13.97 -4.45 -7.78
C LEU A 227 12.55 -3.88 -7.82
N ALA A 228 12.45 -2.58 -7.64
CA ALA A 228 11.25 -1.80 -7.90
C ALA A 228 11.42 -1.06 -9.22
N GLY A 229 10.63 -1.40 -10.25
CA GLY A 229 10.75 -0.85 -11.60
C GLY A 229 9.68 0.18 -11.92
N LEU A 230 10.10 1.35 -12.42
CA LEU A 230 9.21 2.39 -12.95
C LEU A 230 9.60 2.72 -14.40
N TYR A 231 8.68 2.50 -15.31
CA TYR A 231 8.87 2.88 -16.71
C TYR A 231 8.56 4.37 -16.94
N VAL A 232 9.44 5.06 -17.63
CA VAL A 232 9.28 6.48 -17.99
C VAL A 232 9.65 6.71 -19.46
N GLU A 233 8.91 7.59 -20.12
CA GLU A 233 9.22 8.09 -21.46
C GLU A 233 9.60 9.58 -21.42
N GLY A 234 10.50 9.98 -22.30
CA GLY A 234 10.87 11.36 -22.52
C GLY A 234 10.70 11.76 -24.00
N TYR A 235 10.21 12.97 -24.23
CA TYR A 235 9.79 13.43 -25.55
C TYR A 235 10.60 14.62 -26.03
N GLY A 236 10.98 14.62 -27.32
CA GLY A 236 11.72 15.73 -27.95
C GLY A 236 13.08 16.02 -27.30
N LEU A 237 13.70 15.00 -26.71
CA LEU A 237 14.95 15.12 -25.95
C LEU A 237 16.18 14.90 -26.84
N SER A 238 17.35 15.38 -26.37
CA SER A 238 18.64 15.05 -26.98
C SER A 238 18.96 13.56 -26.77
N THR A 239 19.91 13.03 -27.54
CA THR A 239 20.33 11.62 -27.46
C THR A 239 21.05 11.26 -26.14
N SER A 240 21.52 12.25 -25.41
CA SER A 240 22.21 12.10 -24.11
C SER A 240 21.39 12.57 -22.91
N ALA A 241 20.07 12.61 -23.03
CA ALA A 241 19.20 13.07 -21.96
C ALA A 241 19.26 12.12 -20.75
N ARG A 242 19.25 12.72 -19.58
CA ARG A 242 19.27 12.01 -18.28
C ARG A 242 18.10 12.44 -17.42
N VAL A 243 17.64 11.51 -16.61
CA VAL A 243 16.63 11.72 -15.57
C VAL A 243 17.32 11.67 -14.21
N ASP A 244 17.19 12.74 -13.46
CA ASP A 244 17.56 12.76 -12.04
C ASP A 244 16.38 12.20 -11.25
N VAL A 245 16.67 11.25 -10.37
CA VAL A 245 15.67 10.52 -9.59
C VAL A 245 15.94 10.72 -8.11
N ALA A 246 14.87 11.01 -7.36
CA ALA A 246 14.89 11.04 -5.91
C ALA A 246 13.76 10.14 -5.36
N VAL A 247 14.11 9.28 -4.41
CA VAL A 247 13.13 8.49 -3.67
C VAL A 247 12.97 9.10 -2.28
N LEU A 248 11.74 9.45 -1.93
CA LEU A 248 11.36 10.04 -0.65
C LEU A 248 10.54 9.03 0.16
N ASN A 249 10.82 8.94 1.45
CA ASN A 249 10.02 8.14 2.38
C ASN A 249 8.71 8.85 2.80
N ASP A 250 7.93 8.24 3.68
CA ASP A 250 6.67 8.76 4.23
C ASP A 250 6.82 10.08 5.02
N ALA A 251 8.04 10.38 5.50
CA ALA A 251 8.38 11.65 6.14
C ALA A 251 8.89 12.70 5.14
N HIS A 252 8.77 12.45 3.83
CA HIS A 252 9.27 13.31 2.74
C HIS A 252 10.79 13.57 2.79
N VAL A 253 11.56 12.68 3.42
CA VAL A 253 13.02 12.73 3.43
C VAL A 253 13.57 11.91 2.27
N VAL A 254 14.51 12.49 1.53
CA VAL A 254 15.18 11.80 0.42
C VAL A 254 16.08 10.70 0.98
N ILE A 255 15.78 9.46 0.63
CA ILE A 255 16.51 8.25 1.06
C ILE A 255 17.42 7.68 -0.03
N LEU A 256 17.15 8.01 -1.30
CA LEU A 256 17.95 7.58 -2.45
C LEU A 256 17.95 8.67 -3.52
N ARG A 257 19.12 8.88 -4.16
CA ARG A 257 19.28 9.68 -5.37
C ARG A 257 20.01 8.86 -6.41
N ASP A 258 19.54 8.97 -7.65
CA ASP A 258 20.17 8.33 -8.80
C ASP A 258 20.02 9.20 -10.05
N THR A 259 20.78 8.89 -11.09
CA THR A 259 20.68 9.53 -12.40
C THR A 259 20.70 8.45 -13.48
N VAL A 260 19.63 8.37 -14.25
CA VAL A 260 19.40 7.34 -15.26
C VAL A 260 19.45 7.94 -16.67
N ASN A 261 20.16 7.29 -17.58
CA ASN A 261 20.18 7.70 -18.98
C ASN A 261 18.91 7.24 -19.67
N LEU A 262 18.27 8.15 -20.42
CA LEU A 262 17.20 7.82 -21.35
C LEU A 262 17.77 7.26 -22.65
N VAL A 263 17.31 6.08 -23.04
CA VAL A 263 17.69 5.45 -24.31
C VAL A 263 16.73 5.89 -25.40
N ARG A 264 17.24 6.59 -26.43
CA ARG A 264 16.44 6.99 -27.57
C ARG A 264 16.16 5.81 -28.48
N GLN A 265 14.86 5.62 -28.79
CA GLN A 265 14.38 4.62 -29.74
C GLN A 265 13.27 5.27 -30.61
N GLY A 266 13.59 5.54 -31.87
CA GLY A 266 12.66 6.22 -32.79
C GLY A 266 12.28 7.62 -32.34
N ASP A 267 10.97 7.87 -32.16
CA ASP A 267 10.39 9.18 -31.89
C ASP A 267 10.57 9.63 -30.41
N LEU A 268 10.88 8.74 -29.51
CA LEU A 268 10.95 9.01 -28.07
C LEU A 268 12.19 8.39 -27.41
N SER A 269 12.46 8.81 -26.21
CA SER A 269 13.45 8.21 -25.33
C SER A 269 12.74 7.53 -24.16
N SER A 270 13.29 6.45 -23.60
CA SER A 270 12.70 5.78 -22.45
C SER A 270 13.74 5.21 -21.52
N ALA A 271 13.34 4.98 -20.26
CA ALA A 271 14.13 4.26 -19.28
C ALA A 271 13.24 3.42 -18.39
N LEU A 272 13.83 2.37 -17.83
CA LEU A 272 13.32 1.68 -16.66
C LEU A 272 14.16 2.18 -15.46
N LEU A 273 13.49 2.82 -14.51
CA LEU A 273 14.10 3.29 -13.27
C LEU A 273 14.02 2.14 -12.28
N ASP A 274 15.14 1.45 -12.07
CA ASP A 274 15.22 0.27 -11.20
C ASP A 274 15.91 0.62 -9.90
N PHE A 275 15.25 0.32 -8.78
CA PHE A 275 15.78 0.57 -7.44
C PHE A 275 15.92 -0.74 -6.67
N PRO A 276 17.10 -1.02 -6.08
CA PRO A 276 17.24 -2.14 -5.15
C PRO A 276 16.29 -1.97 -3.96
N VAL A 277 15.39 -2.93 -3.76
CA VAL A 277 14.38 -2.89 -2.69
C VAL A 277 15.04 -2.72 -1.31
N ALA A 278 16.17 -3.37 -1.08
CA ALA A 278 16.94 -3.26 0.18
C ALA A 278 17.41 -1.83 0.49
N SER A 279 17.59 -0.97 -0.53
CA SER A 279 18.04 0.42 -0.35
C SER A 279 16.91 1.39 -0.05
N ILE A 280 15.67 0.98 -0.28
CA ILE A 280 14.48 1.83 -0.08
C ILE A 280 13.88 1.61 1.31
N GLY A 281 13.97 0.39 1.85
CA GLY A 281 13.41 0.03 3.14
C GLY A 281 11.99 -0.53 3.04
N VAL A 282 11.05 -0.03 3.85
CA VAL A 282 9.68 -0.54 3.97
C VAL A 282 8.70 0.61 4.13
N GLY A 283 7.47 0.42 3.67
CA GLY A 283 6.38 1.41 3.72
C GLY A 283 6.20 2.19 2.43
N PRO A 284 5.40 3.26 2.44
CA PRO A 284 5.16 4.09 1.28
C PRO A 284 6.38 4.97 0.97
N VAL A 285 6.70 5.05 -0.31
CA VAL A 285 7.70 5.99 -0.84
C VAL A 285 7.16 6.72 -2.06
N THR A 286 7.68 7.89 -2.32
CA THR A 286 7.40 8.67 -3.54
C THR A 286 8.67 8.76 -4.37
N VAL A 287 8.60 8.30 -5.60
CA VAL A 287 9.67 8.46 -6.59
C VAL A 287 9.39 9.72 -7.38
N ILE A 288 10.34 10.65 -7.38
CA ILE A 288 10.32 11.88 -8.16
C ILE A 288 11.36 11.75 -9.26
N ALA A 289 10.95 12.02 -10.50
CA ALA A 289 11.83 12.01 -11.65
C ALA A 289 11.77 13.37 -12.37
N SER A 290 12.91 13.93 -12.71
CA SER A 290 13.04 15.21 -13.42
C SER A 290 14.13 15.15 -14.50
N LEU A 291 13.97 15.88 -15.57
CA LEU A 291 15.07 16.09 -16.53
C LEU A 291 16.11 17.01 -15.91
N ALA A 292 17.39 16.71 -16.10
CA ALA A 292 18.51 17.49 -15.53
C ALA A 292 18.48 18.99 -15.95
N SER A 293 17.75 19.33 -17.00
CA SER A 293 17.61 20.68 -17.53
C SER A 293 16.25 21.34 -17.27
N ALA A 294 15.33 20.66 -16.57
CA ALA A 294 13.95 21.12 -16.38
C ALA A 294 13.65 21.44 -14.92
N THR A 295 12.73 22.37 -14.69
CA THR A 295 12.18 22.67 -13.37
C THR A 295 11.01 21.74 -13.00
N ASP A 296 10.39 21.12 -14.01
CA ASP A 296 9.24 20.28 -13.85
C ASP A 296 9.65 18.85 -13.48
N SER A 297 8.90 18.24 -12.59
CA SER A 297 9.09 16.87 -12.16
C SER A 297 7.80 16.05 -12.27
N VAL A 298 7.96 14.76 -12.45
CA VAL A 298 6.87 13.78 -12.40
C VAL A 298 7.07 12.85 -11.21
N GLN A 299 5.98 12.31 -10.68
CA GLN A 299 6.07 11.46 -9.49
C GLN A 299 5.19 10.23 -9.58
N ALA A 300 5.59 9.19 -8.86
CA ALA A 300 4.79 7.99 -8.66
C ALA A 300 4.99 7.42 -7.25
N PRO A 301 3.92 6.91 -6.60
CA PRO A 301 4.03 6.19 -5.36
C PRO A 301 4.53 4.76 -5.59
N LEU A 302 5.26 4.21 -4.61
CA LEU A 302 5.54 2.79 -4.44
C LEU A 302 5.27 2.40 -2.99
N PHE A 303 4.83 1.15 -2.79
CA PHE A 303 4.51 0.62 -1.46
C PHE A 303 5.34 -0.64 -1.22
N LEU A 304 6.31 -0.58 -0.32
CA LEU A 304 7.11 -1.73 0.06
C LEU A 304 6.43 -2.42 1.24
N SER A 305 5.91 -3.63 1.00
CA SER A 305 5.03 -4.35 1.92
C SER A 305 5.38 -5.85 1.98
N PHE A 306 4.74 -6.57 2.90
CA PHE A 306 4.90 -8.03 3.08
C PHE A 306 3.87 -8.85 2.29
N GLY A 307 3.04 -8.22 1.49
CA GLY A 307 2.01 -8.82 0.66
C GLY A 307 1.09 -7.76 0.09
N ASP A 308 0.37 -8.12 -0.94
CA ASP A 308 -0.54 -7.21 -1.65
C ASP A 308 -1.77 -6.81 -0.82
N GLU A 309 -2.08 -7.58 0.22
CA GLU A 309 -3.19 -7.38 1.15
C GLU A 309 -2.87 -6.40 2.29
N PHE A 310 -1.58 -6.11 2.53
CA PHE A 310 -1.13 -5.16 3.55
C PHE A 310 -0.92 -3.78 2.96
N GLY A 311 -1.93 -2.93 3.06
CA GLY A 311 -1.78 -1.51 2.76
C GLY A 311 -1.07 -0.78 3.89
N ILE A 312 0.25 -0.87 3.98
CA ILE A 312 1.04 -0.10 4.95
C ILE A 312 1.09 1.36 4.49
N THR A 313 0.43 2.24 5.23
CA THR A 313 0.30 3.66 4.89
C THR A 313 1.37 4.55 5.52
N SER A 314 2.11 4.02 6.51
CA SER A 314 3.23 4.71 7.16
C SER A 314 4.17 3.74 7.86
N PHE A 315 5.39 4.22 8.16
CA PHE A 315 6.36 3.46 8.96
C PHE A 315 5.85 3.18 10.38
N ASP A 316 5.16 4.14 11.00
CA ASP A 316 4.57 3.96 12.34
C ASP A 316 3.47 2.89 12.37
N GLU A 317 2.67 2.80 11.31
CA GLU A 317 1.68 1.72 11.17
C GLU A 317 2.37 0.36 11.11
N LEU A 318 3.42 0.21 10.29
CA LEU A 318 4.23 -1.01 10.25
C LEU A 318 4.74 -1.39 11.65
N LEU A 319 5.32 -0.44 12.39
CA LEU A 319 5.81 -0.69 13.75
C LEU A 319 4.70 -1.15 14.70
N SER A 320 3.48 -0.67 14.49
CA SER A 320 2.33 -1.11 15.28
C SER A 320 2.04 -2.60 15.09
N TYR A 321 2.24 -3.12 13.89
CA TYR A 321 2.08 -4.55 13.60
C TYR A 321 3.17 -5.41 14.26
N LEU A 322 4.40 -4.91 14.48
CA LEU A 322 5.50 -5.68 15.04
C LEU A 322 5.41 -5.92 16.56
N ARG A 323 4.39 -5.39 17.26
CA ARG A 323 4.25 -5.45 18.72
C ARG A 323 4.25 -6.85 19.33
N TYR A 324 3.89 -7.88 18.58
CA TYR A 324 3.91 -9.27 19.04
C TYR A 324 5.09 -10.06 18.46
N PHE A 325 5.85 -9.46 17.54
CA PHE A 325 7.00 -10.10 16.90
C PHE A 325 8.29 -9.88 17.68
N VAL A 326 8.53 -8.66 18.13
CA VAL A 326 9.72 -8.30 18.91
C VAL A 326 9.34 -7.57 20.19
N SER A 327 10.33 -7.38 21.08
CA SER A 327 10.12 -6.68 22.34
C SER A 327 9.72 -5.21 22.12
N PRO A 328 8.96 -4.61 23.07
CA PRO A 328 8.59 -3.18 22.98
C PRO A 328 9.80 -2.26 22.88
N GLN A 329 10.92 -2.60 23.51
CA GLN A 329 12.17 -1.83 23.44
C GLN A 329 12.72 -1.82 22.01
N ARG A 330 12.64 -2.94 21.29
CA ARG A 330 13.10 -3.04 19.90
C ARG A 330 12.18 -2.28 18.93
N VAL A 331 10.87 -2.33 19.16
CA VAL A 331 9.92 -1.49 18.41
C VAL A 331 10.20 0.00 18.63
N GLN A 332 10.49 0.40 19.89
CA GLN A 332 10.82 1.78 20.20
C GLN A 332 12.12 2.22 19.54
N LEU A 333 13.16 1.38 19.53
CA LEU A 333 14.42 1.67 18.83
C LEU A 333 14.19 1.93 17.32
N LEU A 334 13.36 1.12 16.67
CA LEU A 334 12.98 1.34 15.27
C LEU A 334 12.23 2.66 15.09
N ARG A 335 11.32 2.98 16.02
CA ARG A 335 10.53 4.23 15.98
C ARG A 335 11.39 5.47 16.13
N ASP A 336 12.37 5.43 17.03
CA ASP A 336 13.26 6.55 17.32
C ASP A 336 14.34 6.75 16.23
N THR A 337 14.37 5.84 15.24
CA THR A 337 15.33 5.94 14.12
C THR A 337 15.01 7.14 13.25
N PRO A 338 15.99 8.04 13.00
CA PRO A 338 15.82 9.16 12.07
C PRO A 338 15.35 8.69 10.69
N PRO A 339 14.45 9.44 10.01
CA PRO A 339 13.86 9.03 8.74
C PRO A 339 14.84 8.67 7.64
N ASP A 340 15.98 9.33 7.57
CA ASP A 340 17.07 9.07 6.61
C ASP A 340 17.84 7.77 6.89
N GLN A 341 17.77 7.24 8.11
CA GLN A 341 18.44 6.00 8.52
C GLN A 341 17.51 4.77 8.55
N ARG A 342 16.19 4.97 8.40
CA ARG A 342 15.18 3.90 8.51
C ARG A 342 15.44 2.72 7.57
N ALA A 343 15.86 2.98 6.33
CA ALA A 343 16.14 1.93 5.36
C ALA A 343 17.29 1.02 5.82
N ALA A 344 18.40 1.60 6.30
CA ALA A 344 19.57 0.84 6.78
C ALA A 344 19.25 0.05 8.06
N VAL A 345 18.56 0.68 9.02
CA VAL A 345 18.15 0.02 10.27
C VAL A 345 17.14 -1.09 9.98
N TRP A 346 16.22 -0.88 9.02
CA TRP A 346 15.30 -1.93 8.58
C TRP A 346 16.03 -3.11 7.93
N ALA A 347 17.01 -2.87 7.06
CA ALA A 347 17.82 -3.93 6.47
C ALA A 347 18.59 -4.75 7.53
N ALA A 348 19.11 -4.08 8.56
CA ALA A 348 19.74 -4.77 9.70
C ALA A 348 18.72 -5.58 10.52
N PHE A 349 17.53 -5.03 10.76
CA PHE A 349 16.43 -5.73 11.43
C PHE A 349 15.98 -6.97 10.66
N TRP A 350 15.82 -6.85 9.34
CA TRP A 350 15.50 -7.95 8.44
C TRP A 350 16.49 -9.11 8.59
N LYS A 351 17.79 -8.79 8.45
CA LYS A 351 18.85 -9.79 8.55
C LYS A 351 18.92 -10.47 9.91
N GLN A 352 18.64 -9.74 10.99
CA GLN A 352 18.70 -10.28 12.35
C GLN A 352 17.51 -11.19 12.68
N THR A 353 16.37 -10.99 12.03
CA THR A 353 15.14 -11.76 12.26
C THR A 353 14.93 -12.88 11.25
N ASP A 354 15.78 -12.95 10.24
CA ASP A 354 15.72 -13.94 9.17
C ASP A 354 16.28 -15.29 9.66
N PRO A 355 15.45 -16.35 9.73
CA PRO A 355 15.89 -17.66 10.16
C PRO A 355 16.71 -18.40 9.09
N ASN A 356 16.63 -17.98 7.82
CA ASN A 356 17.29 -18.65 6.70
C ASN A 356 17.92 -17.65 5.71
N PRO A 357 19.11 -17.11 5.99
CA PRO A 357 19.76 -16.10 5.13
C PRO A 357 20.12 -16.59 3.71
N SER A 358 19.87 -17.86 3.38
CA SER A 358 20.11 -18.40 2.03
C SER A 358 18.95 -18.12 1.06
N THR A 359 17.81 -17.65 1.54
CA THR A 359 16.65 -17.24 0.75
C THR A 359 16.57 -15.72 0.68
N LEU A 360 15.78 -15.19 -0.25
CA LEU A 360 15.49 -13.75 -0.32
C LEU A 360 14.41 -13.35 0.69
N GLU A 361 13.58 -14.30 1.09
CA GLU A 361 12.49 -14.08 2.04
C GLU A 361 13.04 -14.10 3.48
N ASN A 362 12.40 -13.33 4.34
CA ASN A 362 12.46 -13.54 5.78
C ASN A 362 11.23 -14.34 6.19
N GLU A 363 11.37 -15.64 6.32
CA GLU A 363 10.26 -16.56 6.56
C GLU A 363 9.53 -16.24 7.88
N ALA A 364 10.26 -15.78 8.89
CA ALA A 364 9.66 -15.40 10.17
C ALA A 364 8.71 -14.20 10.03
N LEU A 365 9.13 -13.17 9.31
CA LEU A 365 8.29 -12.00 9.04
C LEU A 365 7.13 -12.34 8.10
N ARG A 366 7.38 -13.08 7.02
CA ARG A 366 6.34 -13.56 6.10
C ARG A 366 5.25 -14.32 6.86
N ASP A 367 5.62 -15.32 7.66
CA ASP A 367 4.68 -16.14 8.40
C ASP A 367 3.94 -15.33 9.48
N TYR A 368 4.63 -14.37 10.09
CA TYR A 368 4.03 -13.46 11.05
C TYR A 368 2.95 -12.57 10.40
N PHE A 369 3.25 -11.92 9.28
CA PHE A 369 2.28 -11.08 8.58
C PHE A 369 1.12 -11.90 8.01
N LYS A 370 1.38 -13.10 7.50
CA LYS A 370 0.32 -14.04 7.09
C LYS A 370 -0.62 -14.39 8.25
N ARG A 371 -0.08 -14.56 9.48
CA ARG A 371 -0.92 -14.77 10.66
C ARG A 371 -1.75 -13.54 11.02
N ILE A 372 -1.23 -12.32 10.85
CA ILE A 372 -2.02 -11.09 11.03
C ILE A 372 -3.19 -11.04 10.05
N ALA A 373 -2.96 -11.32 8.76
CA ALA A 373 -4.03 -11.37 7.75
C ALA A 373 -5.11 -12.40 8.11
N THR A 374 -4.67 -13.62 8.47
CA THR A 374 -5.58 -14.69 8.91
C THR A 374 -6.35 -14.29 10.17
N ALA A 375 -5.70 -13.67 11.16
CA ALA A 375 -6.36 -13.20 12.37
C ALA A 375 -7.42 -12.13 12.08
N ASN A 376 -7.16 -11.22 11.15
CA ASN A 376 -8.12 -10.21 10.71
C ASN A 376 -9.36 -10.82 10.06
N THR A 377 -9.22 -11.94 9.36
CA THR A 377 -10.34 -12.65 8.76
C THR A 377 -11.11 -13.49 9.78
N ARG A 378 -10.39 -14.27 10.63
CA ARG A 378 -11.01 -15.28 11.53
C ARG A 378 -11.53 -14.71 12.85
N TYR A 379 -10.87 -13.69 13.40
CA TYR A 379 -11.11 -13.22 14.77
C TYR A 379 -11.55 -11.76 14.84
N ARG A 380 -12.01 -11.21 13.73
CA ARG A 380 -12.55 -9.85 13.69
C ARG A 380 -13.75 -9.72 14.62
N GLU A 381 -13.76 -8.65 15.41
CA GLU A 381 -14.84 -8.27 16.31
C GLU A 381 -15.41 -6.90 15.90
N GLU A 382 -16.63 -6.57 16.33
CA GLU A 382 -17.19 -5.26 16.03
C GLU A 382 -16.32 -4.16 16.65
N GLY A 383 -15.86 -3.25 15.80
CA GLY A 383 -14.99 -2.15 16.21
C GLY A 383 -13.53 -2.52 16.52
N LEU A 384 -13.10 -3.78 16.32
CA LEU A 384 -11.73 -4.21 16.61
C LEU A 384 -11.17 -5.12 15.52
N ALA A 385 -9.99 -4.78 15.00
CA ALA A 385 -9.28 -5.64 14.05
C ALA A 385 -8.97 -7.00 14.67
N GLY A 386 -9.09 -8.08 13.88
CA GLY A 386 -8.99 -9.44 14.40
C GLY A 386 -7.66 -9.73 15.11
N TRP A 387 -6.55 -9.22 14.62
CA TRP A 387 -5.22 -9.38 15.21
C TRP A 387 -5.05 -8.69 16.59
N LEU A 388 -5.93 -7.73 16.93
CA LEU A 388 -5.95 -7.02 18.22
C LEU A 388 -6.85 -7.70 19.26
N THR A 389 -7.69 -8.64 18.86
CA THR A 389 -8.51 -9.43 19.80
C THR A 389 -7.63 -10.39 20.60
N ASP A 390 -8.11 -10.87 21.73
CA ASP A 390 -7.35 -11.83 22.54
C ASP A 390 -7.02 -13.12 21.75
N ARG A 391 -7.97 -13.65 20.97
CA ARG A 391 -7.73 -14.79 20.07
C ARG A 391 -6.71 -14.46 18.99
N GLY A 392 -6.88 -13.31 18.34
CA GLY A 392 -5.95 -12.85 17.32
C GLY A 392 -4.55 -12.63 17.84
N LYS A 393 -4.39 -11.99 19.00
CA LYS A 393 -3.10 -11.79 19.67
C LYS A 393 -2.38 -13.13 19.92
N VAL A 394 -3.09 -14.12 20.44
CA VAL A 394 -2.52 -15.45 20.69
C VAL A 394 -2.16 -16.14 19.38
N TYR A 395 -3.06 -16.12 18.38
CA TYR A 395 -2.84 -16.73 17.08
C TYR A 395 -1.66 -16.09 16.32
N VAL A 396 -1.56 -14.78 16.32
CA VAL A 396 -0.43 -14.07 15.65
C VAL A 396 0.89 -14.44 16.29
N THR A 397 0.92 -14.58 17.62
CA THR A 397 2.14 -14.90 18.36
C THR A 397 2.55 -16.37 18.24
N LEU A 398 1.60 -17.30 18.43
CA LEU A 398 1.89 -18.74 18.59
C LEU A 398 1.49 -19.58 17.36
N GLY A 399 0.67 -19.04 16.45
CA GLY A 399 0.12 -19.78 15.32
C GLY A 399 -1.15 -20.54 15.67
N GLU A 400 -1.49 -21.55 14.84
CA GLU A 400 -2.63 -22.44 15.04
C GLU A 400 -2.42 -23.28 16.32
N PRO A 401 -3.42 -23.40 17.21
CA PRO A 401 -3.32 -24.29 18.34
C PRO A 401 -3.34 -25.77 17.90
N ASP A 402 -2.60 -26.63 18.59
CA ASP A 402 -2.63 -28.08 18.34
C ASP A 402 -4.02 -28.68 18.57
N GLN A 403 -4.76 -28.13 19.53
CA GLN A 403 -6.13 -28.49 19.81
C GLN A 403 -6.95 -27.25 20.14
N ALA A 404 -8.13 -27.14 19.55
CA ALA A 404 -9.13 -26.14 19.88
C ALA A 404 -10.45 -26.83 20.22
N GLY A 405 -11.03 -26.52 21.37
CA GLY A 405 -12.28 -27.12 21.85
C GLY A 405 -13.18 -26.11 22.50
N GLN A 406 -14.49 -26.35 22.47
CA GLN A 406 -15.48 -25.56 23.20
C GLN A 406 -15.95 -26.33 24.42
N GLN A 407 -15.97 -25.68 25.58
CA GLN A 407 -16.52 -26.22 26.81
C GLN A 407 -17.75 -25.40 27.20
N PHE A 408 -18.87 -26.09 27.35
CA PHE A 408 -20.09 -25.50 27.89
C PHE A 408 -20.09 -25.62 29.38
N GLY A 409 -20.37 -24.53 30.10
CA GLY A 409 -20.48 -24.57 31.57
C GLY A 409 -21.66 -25.46 32.00
N THR A 410 -21.37 -26.46 32.85
CA THR A 410 -22.36 -27.38 33.35
C THR A 410 -23.13 -26.83 34.57
N ASN A 411 -22.74 -25.66 35.09
CA ASN A 411 -23.41 -25.01 36.21
C ASN A 411 -24.43 -23.97 35.73
N THR A 412 -25.64 -24.06 36.22
CA THR A 412 -26.82 -23.22 35.90
C THR A 412 -26.62 -21.71 36.18
N THR A 413 -25.55 -21.31 36.82
CA THR A 413 -25.21 -19.89 37.09
C THR A 413 -24.21 -19.25 36.14
N ALA A 414 -23.50 -20.04 35.33
CA ALA A 414 -22.53 -19.53 34.35
C ALA A 414 -23.00 -19.78 32.90
N ARG A 415 -23.76 -18.87 32.35
CA ARG A 415 -24.17 -18.85 30.94
C ARG A 415 -23.01 -18.58 29.97
N GLY A 416 -21.75 -18.79 30.38
CA GLY A 416 -20.57 -18.51 29.55
C GLY A 416 -20.14 -19.71 28.73
N ARG A 417 -19.78 -19.47 27.46
CA ARG A 417 -19.05 -20.41 26.62
C ARG A 417 -17.56 -20.19 26.83
N ALA A 418 -16.81 -21.26 27.10
CA ALA A 418 -15.36 -21.24 27.15
C ALA A 418 -14.80 -21.95 25.92
N GLU A 419 -13.83 -21.30 25.24
CA GLU A 419 -13.03 -21.88 24.19
C GLU A 419 -11.64 -22.17 24.75
N ILE A 420 -11.10 -23.38 24.52
CA ILE A 420 -9.83 -23.84 25.06
C ILE A 420 -8.89 -24.10 23.89
N TRP A 421 -7.71 -23.46 23.92
CA TRP A 421 -6.62 -23.70 23.01
C TRP A 421 -5.44 -24.35 23.71
N VAL A 422 -4.85 -25.38 23.12
CA VAL A 422 -3.71 -26.12 23.65
C VAL A 422 -2.54 -26.00 22.67
N TYR A 423 -1.39 -25.61 23.22
CA TYR A 423 -0.10 -25.54 22.52
C TYR A 423 0.88 -26.49 23.22
N THR A 424 1.02 -27.69 22.69
CA THR A 424 1.78 -28.80 23.31
C THR A 424 3.27 -28.45 23.41
N GLN A 425 3.83 -27.85 22.35
CA GLN A 425 5.25 -27.46 22.33
C GLN A 425 5.64 -26.46 23.44
N TYR A 426 4.67 -25.67 23.93
CA TYR A 426 4.90 -24.70 24.99
C TYR A 426 4.37 -25.18 26.36
N ASN A 427 3.75 -26.37 26.40
CA ASN A 427 2.99 -26.86 27.54
C ASN A 427 2.00 -25.79 28.05
N LEU A 428 1.26 -25.19 27.15
CA LEU A 428 0.38 -24.05 27.41
C LEU A 428 -1.06 -24.40 27.07
N ARG A 429 -1.96 -24.13 28.00
CA ARG A 429 -3.41 -24.24 27.84
C ARG A 429 -4.04 -22.87 28.10
N LEU A 430 -4.72 -22.33 27.11
CA LEU A 430 -5.37 -21.02 27.16
C LEU A 430 -6.89 -21.18 27.14
N ILE A 431 -7.57 -20.41 27.98
CA ILE A 431 -9.03 -20.43 28.11
C ILE A 431 -9.55 -19.03 27.76
N PHE A 432 -10.39 -18.97 26.74
CA PHE A 432 -11.12 -17.78 26.37
C PHE A 432 -12.55 -17.88 26.89
N ILE A 433 -13.02 -16.85 27.60
CA ILE A 433 -14.33 -16.81 28.24
C ILE A 433 -15.21 -15.78 27.56
N ASN A 434 -16.39 -16.19 27.12
CA ASN A 434 -17.44 -15.29 26.68
C ASN A 434 -18.52 -15.24 27.79
N GLN A 435 -18.46 -14.19 28.60
CA GLN A 435 -19.31 -14.07 29.80
C GLN A 435 -20.79 -13.82 29.49
N SER A 436 -21.12 -13.17 28.38
CA SER A 436 -22.49 -12.75 28.06
C SER A 436 -23.14 -13.55 26.92
N GLY A 437 -22.39 -14.44 26.26
CA GLY A 437 -22.84 -15.15 25.04
C GLY A 437 -22.95 -14.24 23.79
N ILE A 438 -22.89 -12.92 23.97
CA ILE A 438 -22.96 -11.89 22.94
C ILE A 438 -21.64 -11.12 22.86
N ALA A 439 -20.88 -11.09 23.98
CA ALA A 439 -19.59 -10.42 24.06
C ALA A 439 -18.47 -11.26 23.45
N HIS A 440 -17.39 -10.56 23.11
CA HIS A 440 -16.20 -11.15 22.52
C HIS A 440 -15.44 -12.04 23.50
N PRO A 441 -14.93 -13.21 23.07
CA PRO A 441 -14.12 -14.09 23.92
C PRO A 441 -12.87 -13.40 24.42
N ARG A 442 -12.67 -13.38 25.75
CA ARG A 442 -11.49 -12.80 26.39
C ARG A 442 -10.68 -13.89 27.10
N LEU A 443 -9.34 -13.75 27.09
CA LEU A 443 -8.49 -14.62 27.90
C LEU A 443 -8.87 -14.54 29.36
N SER A 444 -8.97 -15.70 30.06
CA SER A 444 -9.08 -15.72 31.49
C SER A 444 -7.83 -15.09 32.12
N SER A 445 -7.95 -14.51 33.34
CA SER A 445 -6.82 -13.83 33.98
C SER A 445 -5.59 -14.75 34.17
N SER A 446 -5.80 -16.03 34.48
CA SER A 446 -4.71 -17.01 34.56
C SER A 446 -4.07 -17.26 33.19
N SER A 447 -4.89 -17.47 32.14
CA SER A 447 -4.40 -17.70 30.77
C SER A 447 -3.66 -16.48 30.24
N GLN A 448 -4.11 -15.26 30.55
CA GLN A 448 -3.40 -14.04 30.19
C GLN A 448 -2.01 -13.97 30.84
N ALA A 449 -1.91 -14.31 32.15
CA ALA A 449 -0.63 -14.30 32.84
C ALA A 449 0.36 -15.34 32.28
N ASP A 450 -0.12 -16.55 31.98
CA ASP A 450 0.69 -17.63 31.40
C ASP A 450 1.15 -17.26 29.99
N PHE A 451 0.26 -16.69 29.16
CA PHE A 451 0.58 -16.20 27.82
C PHE A 451 1.62 -15.07 27.87
N ASP A 452 1.44 -14.06 28.71
CA ASP A 452 2.36 -12.94 28.83
C ASP A 452 3.76 -13.38 29.32
N LYS A 453 3.83 -14.38 30.16
CA LYS A 453 5.09 -15.00 30.60
C LYS A 453 5.80 -15.69 29.44
N LEU A 454 5.06 -16.44 28.62
CA LEU A 454 5.60 -17.08 27.42
C LEU A 454 6.09 -16.05 26.41
N VAL A 455 5.29 -15.01 26.11
CA VAL A 455 5.67 -13.95 25.16
C VAL A 455 6.97 -13.28 25.57
N ARG A 456 7.11 -12.89 26.84
CA ARG A 456 8.38 -12.31 27.33
C ARG A 456 9.57 -13.23 27.10
N ARG A 457 9.40 -14.54 27.33
CA ARG A 457 10.47 -15.52 27.08
C ARG A 457 10.83 -15.62 25.58
N LEU A 458 9.84 -15.65 24.70
CA LEU A 458 10.05 -15.72 23.25
C LEU A 458 10.72 -14.45 22.70
N GLN A 459 10.37 -13.29 23.23
CA GLN A 459 10.94 -12.00 22.81
C GLN A 459 12.33 -11.71 23.38
N SER A 460 12.79 -12.50 24.36
CA SER A 460 14.13 -12.38 24.97
C SER A 460 15.18 -13.28 24.31
N GLN A 461 14.77 -14.19 23.43
CA GLN A 461 15.62 -15.03 22.60
C GLN A 461 16.01 -14.32 21.30
#